data_f6d762783d0605f919a991d65dcafd51
#
_entry.id   f6d762783d0605f919a991d65dcafd51
#
_cell.length_a   1.000
_cell.length_b   1.000
_cell.length_c   1.000
_cell.angle_alpha   90.00
_cell.angle_beta   90.00
_cell.angle_gamma   90.00
#
_symmetry.space_group_name_H-M   'P 1'
#
loop_
_entity.id
_entity.type
_entity.pdbx_description
1 polymer ?
#
loop_
_entity_poly.entity_id
_entity_poly.type
_entity_poly.pdbx_seq_one_letter_code
_entity_poly.pdbx_strand_id
1 'polypeptide(L)'
;LADLMKKCVEEGSRIITLDCITQEDLDLIADAVITSGLKVIAVDPGVFTATLSRKLITPNKKKQKTKILAVVGSVNANTTAQMEELWLSQRTHNEFVHTRELLEGEKRRELEIRRVVNSILGECDRNNISTVTGDGIYPENRIDFTPYMERYQCSLDEVTEMINSGFAEITYRIFKAED
;
A
#
# COMPACT_ATOMS: atom_id res chain seq x y z
N LEU A 1 -6.18 -32.11 2.40
CA LEU A 1 -6.82 -30.78 2.33
C LEU A 1 -7.34 -30.51 0.91
N ALA A 2 -6.55 -30.72 -0.15
CA ALA A 2 -6.99 -30.52 -1.54
C ALA A 2 -8.27 -31.30 -1.90
N ASP A 3 -8.34 -32.59 -1.52
CA ASP A 3 -9.51 -33.42 -1.78
C ASP A 3 -10.74 -32.97 -1.00
N LEU A 4 -10.53 -32.48 0.23
CA LEU A 4 -11.60 -31.88 1.03
C LEU A 4 -12.15 -30.62 0.35
N MET A 5 -11.29 -29.76 -0.15
CA MET A 5 -11.72 -28.56 -0.89
C MET A 5 -12.54 -28.91 -2.12
N LYS A 6 -12.09 -29.92 -2.91
CA LYS A 6 -12.87 -30.41 -4.06
C LYS A 6 -14.24 -30.90 -3.64
N LYS A 7 -14.29 -31.73 -2.59
CA LYS A 7 -15.54 -32.24 -2.06
C LYS A 7 -16.51 -31.13 -1.65
N CYS A 8 -16.01 -30.11 -0.92
CA CYS A 8 -16.85 -28.97 -0.54
C CYS A 8 -17.46 -28.27 -1.78
N VAL A 9 -16.67 -28.10 -2.84
CA VAL A 9 -17.16 -27.49 -4.08
C VAL A 9 -18.18 -28.39 -4.79
N GLU A 10 -17.96 -29.70 -4.85
CA GLU A 10 -18.90 -30.69 -5.39
C GLU A 10 -20.22 -30.69 -4.62
N GLU A 11 -20.17 -30.50 -3.30
CA GLU A 11 -21.33 -30.35 -2.42
C GLU A 11 -22.01 -28.98 -2.51
N GLY A 12 -21.50 -28.08 -3.37
CA GLY A 12 -22.11 -26.77 -3.68
C GLY A 12 -21.55 -25.60 -2.90
N SER A 13 -20.49 -25.77 -2.11
CA SER A 13 -19.84 -24.65 -1.41
C SER A 13 -19.22 -23.67 -2.39
N ARG A 14 -19.49 -22.37 -2.19
CA ARG A 14 -18.92 -21.26 -2.98
C ARG A 14 -17.84 -20.51 -2.24
N ILE A 15 -17.82 -20.61 -0.92
CA ILE A 15 -16.86 -19.98 -0.02
C ILE A 15 -16.30 -21.06 0.89
N ILE A 16 -14.97 -21.10 0.98
CA ILE A 16 -14.25 -22.01 1.88
C ILE A 16 -13.37 -21.11 2.74
N THR A 17 -13.55 -21.16 4.05
CA THR A 17 -12.71 -20.46 5.02
C THR A 17 -11.72 -21.43 5.65
N LEU A 18 -10.49 -21.00 5.78
CA LEU A 18 -9.39 -21.78 6.33
C LEU A 18 -8.65 -20.95 7.36
N ASP A 19 -8.53 -21.45 8.57
CA ASP A 19 -7.74 -20.82 9.62
C ASP A 19 -6.29 -21.27 9.53
N CYS A 20 -5.38 -20.36 9.84
CA CYS A 20 -3.96 -20.62 9.93
C CYS A 20 -3.34 -19.78 11.06
N ILE A 21 -2.30 -20.34 11.69
CA ILE A 21 -1.58 -19.69 12.78
C ILE A 21 -0.12 -19.50 12.41
N THR A 22 0.44 -20.39 11.60
CA THR A 22 1.86 -20.41 11.24
C THR A 22 2.06 -20.22 9.75
N GLN A 23 3.32 -19.94 9.35
CA GLN A 23 3.69 -19.90 7.94
C GLN A 23 3.57 -21.29 7.29
N GLU A 24 3.83 -22.35 8.04
CA GLU A 24 3.69 -23.74 7.58
C GLU A 24 2.23 -24.07 7.23
N ASP A 25 1.27 -23.57 8.00
CA ASP A 25 -0.17 -23.72 7.69
C ASP A 25 -0.49 -23.02 6.36
N LEU A 26 0.03 -21.80 6.16
CA LEU A 26 -0.15 -21.06 4.90
C LEU A 26 0.45 -21.80 3.71
N ASP A 27 1.63 -22.40 3.89
CA ASP A 27 2.28 -23.19 2.85
C ASP A 27 1.47 -24.44 2.50
N LEU A 28 0.93 -25.14 3.49
CA LEU A 28 0.03 -26.29 3.30
C LEU A 28 -1.26 -25.92 2.58
N ILE A 29 -1.87 -24.79 2.95
CA ILE A 29 -3.07 -24.27 2.29
C ILE A 29 -2.77 -23.93 0.83
N ALA A 30 -1.67 -23.23 0.57
CA ALA A 30 -1.26 -22.85 -0.78
C ALA A 30 -1.01 -24.09 -1.67
N ASP A 31 -0.33 -25.11 -1.12
CA ASP A 31 -0.10 -26.38 -1.84
C ASP A 31 -1.41 -27.12 -2.13
N ALA A 32 -2.34 -27.10 -1.18
CA ALA A 32 -3.67 -27.71 -1.36
C ALA A 32 -4.48 -26.98 -2.44
N VAL A 33 -4.45 -25.66 -2.47
CA VAL A 33 -5.12 -24.86 -3.51
C VAL A 33 -4.54 -25.19 -4.89
N ILE A 34 -3.22 -25.21 -5.02
CA ILE A 34 -2.53 -25.54 -6.29
C ILE A 34 -2.88 -26.97 -6.72
N THR A 35 -2.73 -27.93 -5.80
CA THR A 35 -2.97 -29.36 -6.08
C THR A 35 -4.45 -29.66 -6.40
N SER A 36 -5.37 -28.89 -5.84
CA SER A 36 -6.79 -29.06 -6.12
C SER A 36 -7.16 -28.77 -7.56
N GLY A 37 -6.41 -27.89 -8.24
CA GLY A 37 -6.73 -27.43 -9.60
C GLY A 37 -7.99 -26.57 -9.67
N LEU A 38 -8.58 -26.20 -8.55
CA LEU A 38 -9.77 -25.34 -8.51
C LEU A 38 -9.41 -23.90 -8.92
N LYS A 39 -10.31 -23.25 -9.65
CA LYS A 39 -10.21 -21.82 -9.93
C LYS A 39 -10.75 -21.06 -8.72
N VAL A 40 -9.86 -20.41 -7.97
CA VAL A 40 -10.21 -19.71 -6.74
C VAL A 40 -9.87 -18.23 -6.83
N ILE A 41 -10.58 -17.43 -6.05
CA ILE A 41 -10.21 -16.05 -5.71
C ILE A 41 -9.76 -16.08 -4.25
N ALA A 42 -8.49 -15.76 -4.00
CA ALA A 42 -7.96 -15.64 -2.65
C ALA A 42 -8.41 -14.31 -2.03
N VAL A 43 -8.95 -14.38 -0.82
CA VAL A 43 -9.34 -13.21 -0.02
C VAL A 43 -8.66 -13.35 1.34
N ASP A 44 -7.64 -12.55 1.58
CA ASP A 44 -6.84 -12.59 2.80
C ASP A 44 -6.22 -11.22 3.10
N PRO A 45 -5.65 -11.00 4.28
CA PRO A 45 -4.94 -9.76 4.62
C PRO A 45 -3.59 -9.58 3.89
N GLY A 46 -3.24 -10.44 2.93
CA GLY A 46 -2.04 -10.32 2.07
C GLY A 46 -1.02 -11.43 2.23
N VAL A 47 -0.91 -12.09 3.38
CA VAL A 47 0.14 -13.09 3.68
C VAL A 47 -0.06 -14.37 2.87
N PHE A 48 -1.29 -14.86 2.75
CA PHE A 48 -1.61 -16.05 1.96
C PHE A 48 -1.42 -15.78 0.47
N THR A 49 -1.90 -14.64 -0.04
CA THR A 49 -1.69 -14.24 -1.45
C THR A 49 -0.21 -14.15 -1.78
N ALA A 50 0.61 -13.60 -0.89
CA ALA A 50 2.07 -13.55 -1.06
C ALA A 50 2.68 -14.96 -1.11
N THR A 51 2.24 -15.88 -0.25
CA THR A 51 2.69 -17.27 -0.22
C THR A 51 2.31 -18.02 -1.51
N LEU A 52 1.07 -17.87 -1.94
CA LEU A 52 0.57 -18.47 -3.18
C LEU A 52 1.33 -17.92 -4.40
N SER A 53 1.56 -16.62 -4.46
CA SER A 53 2.32 -15.98 -5.54
C SER A 53 3.75 -16.50 -5.63
N ARG A 54 4.45 -16.69 -4.50
CA ARG A 54 5.81 -17.27 -4.48
C ARG A 54 5.86 -18.69 -5.06
N LYS A 55 4.79 -19.45 -4.89
CA LYS A 55 4.71 -20.83 -5.41
C LYS A 55 4.30 -20.89 -6.89
N LEU A 56 3.49 -19.95 -7.36
CA LEU A 56 2.95 -19.94 -8.74
C LEU A 56 3.80 -19.15 -9.71
N ILE A 57 4.46 -18.08 -9.24
CA ILE A 57 5.18 -17.14 -10.11
C ILE A 57 6.68 -17.43 -10.04
N THR A 58 7.24 -17.83 -11.18
CA THR A 58 8.71 -17.92 -11.29
C THR A 58 9.28 -16.50 -11.36
N PRO A 59 10.17 -16.11 -10.43
CA PRO A 59 10.76 -14.79 -10.46
C PRO A 59 11.50 -14.54 -11.79
N ASN A 60 11.26 -13.40 -12.41
CA ASN A 60 12.00 -12.99 -13.59
C ASN A 60 13.48 -12.79 -13.21
N LYS A 61 14.37 -13.63 -13.75
CA LYS A 61 15.82 -13.58 -13.45
C LYS A 61 16.53 -12.38 -14.08
N LYS A 62 15.87 -11.57 -14.89
CA LYS A 62 16.46 -10.32 -15.37
C LYS A 62 16.56 -9.36 -14.18
N LYS A 63 17.79 -9.12 -13.73
CA LYS A 63 18.14 -8.03 -12.80
C LYS A 63 17.92 -6.68 -13.49
N GLN A 64 16.68 -6.30 -13.76
CA GLN A 64 16.38 -4.90 -13.94
C GLN A 64 16.42 -4.27 -12.55
N LYS A 65 17.13 -3.16 -12.42
CA LYS A 65 17.01 -2.30 -11.24
C LYS A 65 15.56 -1.78 -11.23
N THR A 66 14.70 -2.48 -10.52
CA THR A 66 13.31 -2.06 -10.37
C THR A 66 13.28 -0.98 -9.29
N LYS A 67 12.86 0.20 -9.65
CA LYS A 67 12.52 1.26 -8.69
C LYS A 67 11.12 0.99 -8.17
N ILE A 68 10.92 1.16 -6.89
CA ILE A 68 9.64 0.96 -6.21
C ILE A 68 9.22 2.28 -5.58
N LEU A 69 8.03 2.74 -5.91
CA LEU A 69 7.37 3.85 -5.21
C LEU A 69 6.24 3.27 -4.36
N ALA A 70 6.33 3.42 -3.05
CA ALA A 70 5.26 3.07 -2.12
C ALA A 70 4.58 4.36 -1.62
N VAL A 71 3.28 4.46 -1.85
CA VAL A 71 2.46 5.60 -1.41
C VAL A 71 1.58 5.15 -0.25
N VAL A 72 1.76 5.75 0.92
CA VAL A 72 1.17 5.28 2.19
C VAL A 72 0.36 6.39 2.84
N GLY A 73 -0.97 6.29 2.74
CA GLY A 73 -1.92 7.20 3.42
C GLY A 73 -2.46 6.64 4.75
N SER A 74 -2.04 5.44 5.16
CA SER A 74 -2.53 4.82 6.38
C SER A 74 -1.97 5.48 7.64
N VAL A 75 -2.84 5.68 8.64
CA VAL A 75 -2.49 6.20 9.97
C VAL A 75 -2.59 5.11 11.06
N ASN A 76 -2.63 3.84 10.67
CA ASN A 76 -2.70 2.71 11.59
C ASN A 76 -1.32 2.47 12.24
N ALA A 77 -1.29 2.18 13.54
CA ALA A 77 -0.06 1.92 14.28
C ALA A 77 0.78 0.75 13.72
N ASN A 78 0.12 -0.29 13.18
CA ASN A 78 0.83 -1.39 12.53
C ASN A 78 1.53 -0.91 11.25
N THR A 79 0.90 -0.01 10.48
CA THR A 79 1.53 0.58 9.30
C THR A 79 2.73 1.43 9.69
N THR A 80 2.64 2.21 10.77
CA THR A 80 3.76 2.99 11.30
C THR A 80 4.95 2.10 11.59
N ALA A 81 4.75 1.03 12.37
CA ALA A 81 5.82 0.08 12.71
C ALA A 81 6.44 -0.60 11.47
N GLN A 82 5.61 -0.99 10.49
CA GLN A 82 6.09 -1.58 9.24
C GLN A 82 6.92 -0.60 8.41
N MET A 83 6.52 0.67 8.37
CA MET A 83 7.27 1.70 7.64
C MET A 83 8.59 2.03 8.32
N GLU A 84 8.62 2.14 9.64
CA GLU A 84 9.85 2.34 10.42
C GLU A 84 10.85 1.20 10.19
N GLU A 85 10.39 -0.04 10.22
CA GLU A 85 11.24 -1.21 9.92
C GLU A 85 11.76 -1.19 8.47
N LEU A 86 10.91 -0.81 7.51
CA LEU A 86 11.33 -0.67 6.11
C LEU A 86 12.44 0.38 5.97
N TRP A 87 12.29 1.55 6.60
CA TRP A 87 13.28 2.62 6.53
C TRP A 87 14.61 2.28 7.20
N LEU A 88 14.58 1.43 8.23
CA LEU A 88 15.80 0.94 8.89
C LEU A 88 16.48 -0.20 8.13
N SER A 89 15.72 -1.08 7.50
CA SER A 89 16.23 -2.33 6.91
C SER A 89 16.69 -2.21 5.46
N GLN A 90 16.25 -1.19 4.73
CA GLN A 90 16.48 -1.04 3.30
C GLN A 90 17.06 0.35 2.95
N ARG A 91 17.71 0.45 1.78
CA ARG A 91 18.02 1.74 1.17
C ARG A 91 16.73 2.35 0.63
N THR A 92 16.07 3.11 1.47
CA THR A 92 14.84 3.84 1.14
C THR A 92 15.06 5.33 1.23
N HIS A 93 14.41 6.06 0.36
CA HIS A 93 14.17 7.49 0.53
C HIS A 93 12.72 7.68 0.96
N ASN A 94 12.50 8.30 2.12
CA ASN A 94 11.16 8.62 2.60
C ASN A 94 10.90 10.11 2.51
N GLU A 95 9.77 10.48 1.92
CA GLU A 95 9.29 11.84 1.88
C GLU A 95 7.91 11.94 2.53
N PHE A 96 7.82 12.80 3.56
CA PHE A 96 6.55 13.06 4.22
C PHE A 96 5.75 14.12 3.46
N VAL A 97 4.47 13.82 3.23
CA VAL A 97 3.48 14.78 2.77
C VAL A 97 2.92 15.51 4.00
N HIS A 98 3.10 16.83 4.06
CA HIS A 98 2.47 17.64 5.08
C HIS A 98 0.99 17.79 4.77
N THR A 99 0.19 16.93 5.39
CA THR A 99 -1.25 16.79 5.10
C THR A 99 -2.00 18.11 5.24
N ARG A 100 -1.60 18.95 6.18
CA ARG A 100 -2.16 20.28 6.37
C ARG A 100 -2.00 21.16 5.12
N GLU A 101 -0.85 21.14 4.48
CA GLU A 101 -0.57 21.98 3.31
C GLU A 101 -1.45 21.63 2.11
N LEU A 102 -1.91 20.37 2.04
CA LEU A 102 -2.88 19.94 1.01
C LEU A 102 -4.26 20.58 1.20
N LEU A 103 -4.59 21.06 2.41
CA LEU A 103 -5.87 21.64 2.77
C LEU A 103 -5.83 23.17 2.92
N GLU A 104 -4.67 23.81 2.86
CA GLU A 104 -4.52 25.27 3.08
C GLU A 104 -4.70 26.11 1.81
N GLY A 105 -5.38 25.57 0.80
CA GLY A 105 -5.69 26.22 -0.44
C GLY A 105 -4.70 25.92 -1.57
N GLU A 106 -5.12 26.24 -2.79
CA GLU A 106 -4.48 25.80 -4.05
C GLU A 106 -2.97 26.09 -4.10
N LYS A 107 -2.55 27.28 -3.68
CA LYS A 107 -1.14 27.68 -3.72
C LYS A 107 -0.26 26.83 -2.80
N ARG A 108 -0.70 26.57 -1.56
CA ARG A 108 0.05 25.76 -0.59
C ARG A 108 0.07 24.31 -1.02
N ARG A 109 -1.08 23.81 -1.46
CA ARG A 109 -1.22 22.48 -2.04
C ARG A 109 -0.22 22.24 -3.17
N GLU A 110 -0.16 23.13 -4.14
CA GLU A 110 0.74 23.00 -5.28
C GLU A 110 2.23 23.06 -4.86
N LEU A 111 2.58 23.91 -3.90
CA LEU A 111 3.94 23.98 -3.37
C LEU A 111 4.34 22.66 -2.68
N GLU A 112 3.45 22.08 -1.90
CA GLU A 112 3.70 20.81 -1.20
C GLU A 112 3.84 19.66 -2.20
N ILE A 113 2.94 19.56 -3.17
CA ILE A 113 3.01 18.55 -4.23
C ILE A 113 4.36 18.64 -4.95
N ARG A 114 4.78 19.84 -5.37
CA ARG A 114 6.08 20.04 -6.04
C ARG A 114 7.25 19.68 -5.15
N ARG A 115 7.20 20.04 -3.86
CA ARG A 115 8.24 19.71 -2.90
C ARG A 115 8.48 18.21 -2.83
N VAL A 116 7.40 17.45 -2.63
CA VAL A 116 7.45 15.98 -2.52
C VAL A 116 7.93 15.35 -3.84
N VAL A 117 7.35 15.76 -4.98
CA VAL A 117 7.76 15.25 -6.30
C VAL A 117 9.24 15.48 -6.56
N ASN A 118 9.72 16.69 -6.32
CA ASN A 118 11.13 17.03 -6.54
C ASN A 118 12.08 16.26 -5.63
N SER A 119 11.70 16.04 -4.37
CA SER A 119 12.47 15.24 -3.43
C SER A 119 12.60 13.79 -3.90
N ILE A 120 11.49 13.17 -4.28
CA ILE A 120 11.49 11.79 -4.77
C ILE A 120 12.32 11.65 -6.06
N LEU A 121 12.12 12.51 -7.03
CA LEU A 121 12.86 12.47 -8.30
C LEU A 121 14.36 12.74 -8.13
N GLY A 122 14.73 13.61 -7.19
CA GLY A 122 16.15 13.90 -6.89
C GLY A 122 16.91 12.73 -6.26
N GLU A 123 16.21 11.78 -5.63
CA GLU A 123 16.81 10.67 -4.90
C GLU A 123 16.52 9.28 -5.53
N CYS A 124 15.67 9.21 -6.56
CA CYS A 124 15.22 7.95 -7.15
C CYS A 124 16.37 7.11 -7.76
N ASP A 125 17.45 7.73 -8.20
CA ASP A 125 18.63 7.02 -8.76
C ASP A 125 19.54 6.42 -7.68
N ARG A 126 19.47 6.95 -6.46
CA ARG A 126 20.30 6.52 -5.34
C ARG A 126 19.65 5.41 -4.52
N ASN A 127 18.33 5.34 -4.57
CA ASN A 127 17.54 4.43 -3.76
C ASN A 127 16.70 3.50 -4.65
N ASN A 128 16.56 2.24 -4.23
CA ASN A 128 15.72 1.29 -4.95
C ASN A 128 14.24 1.45 -4.56
N ILE A 129 13.97 1.97 -3.37
CA ILE A 129 12.63 2.15 -2.82
C ILE A 129 12.51 3.62 -2.41
N SER A 130 11.47 4.27 -2.90
CA SER A 130 11.03 5.58 -2.42
C SER A 130 9.66 5.45 -1.79
N THR A 131 9.45 6.14 -0.68
CA THR A 131 8.16 6.13 0.02
C THR A 131 7.62 7.55 0.13
N VAL A 132 6.34 7.72 -0.18
CA VAL A 132 5.56 8.93 0.02
C VAL A 132 4.54 8.65 1.10
N THR A 133 4.73 9.26 2.26
CA THR A 133 3.97 8.91 3.47
C THR A 133 3.31 10.17 4.04
N GLY A 134 2.03 10.10 4.42
CA GLY A 134 1.38 11.20 5.15
C GLY A 134 2.02 11.41 6.52
N ASP A 135 2.27 12.66 6.90
CA ASP A 135 2.83 13.00 8.21
C ASP A 135 1.93 12.57 9.39
N GLY A 136 0.62 12.43 9.16
CA GLY A 136 -0.36 11.89 10.12
C GLY A 136 -0.15 10.41 10.49
N ILE A 137 0.84 9.72 9.90
CA ILE A 137 1.27 8.39 10.36
C ILE A 137 1.73 8.46 11.82
N TYR A 138 2.28 9.58 12.25
CA TYR A 138 2.57 9.88 13.63
C TYR A 138 1.41 10.60 14.30
N PRO A 139 0.91 10.11 15.45
CA PRO A 139 -0.28 10.66 16.11
C PRO A 139 -0.23 12.16 16.39
N GLU A 140 0.94 12.69 16.73
CA GLU A 140 1.18 14.11 17.06
C GLU A 140 0.99 15.03 15.84
N ASN A 141 1.11 14.50 14.62
CA ASN A 141 0.94 15.26 13.38
C ASN A 141 -0.47 15.16 12.79
N ARG A 142 -1.35 14.39 13.44
CA ARG A 142 -2.74 14.26 12.98
C ARG A 142 -3.47 15.58 13.13
N ILE A 143 -4.17 15.95 12.10
CA ILE A 143 -4.92 17.21 12.07
C ILE A 143 -6.39 16.98 12.42
N ASP A 144 -7.00 17.97 13.06
CA ASP A 144 -8.44 18.07 13.20
C ASP A 144 -9.03 18.57 11.86
N PHE A 145 -9.96 17.83 11.30
CA PHE A 145 -10.61 18.18 10.05
C PHE A 145 -11.78 19.17 10.22
N THR A 146 -12.27 19.35 11.45
CA THR A 146 -13.43 20.22 11.73
C THR A 146 -13.28 21.64 11.15
N PRO A 147 -12.14 22.34 11.35
CA PRO A 147 -11.96 23.68 10.80
C PRO A 147 -11.99 23.73 9.27
N TYR A 148 -11.59 22.65 8.61
CA TYR A 148 -11.58 22.56 7.13
C TYR A 148 -12.97 22.28 6.60
N MET A 149 -13.73 21.39 7.26
CA MET A 149 -15.15 21.15 6.95
C MET A 149 -15.97 22.44 7.05
N GLU A 150 -15.75 23.24 8.08
CA GLU A 150 -16.40 24.55 8.25
C GLU A 150 -15.98 25.56 7.17
N ARG A 151 -14.64 25.67 6.92
CA ARG A 151 -14.09 26.60 5.93
C ARG A 151 -14.60 26.32 4.53
N TYR A 152 -14.66 25.06 4.13
CA TYR A 152 -15.03 24.64 2.78
C TYR A 152 -16.50 24.25 2.64
N GLN A 153 -17.26 24.29 3.73
CA GLN A 153 -18.68 23.88 3.79
C GLN A 153 -18.87 22.47 3.19
N CYS A 154 -18.03 21.55 3.57
CA CYS A 154 -17.98 20.20 3.03
C CYS A 154 -17.99 19.12 4.12
N SER A 155 -18.24 17.89 3.73
CA SER A 155 -18.23 16.70 4.59
C SER A 155 -16.80 16.23 4.92
N LEU A 156 -16.69 15.33 5.90
CA LEU A 156 -15.42 14.66 6.23
C LEU A 156 -14.89 13.87 5.03
N ASP A 157 -15.77 13.21 4.28
CA ASP A 157 -15.38 12.44 3.09
C ASP A 157 -14.77 13.34 2.01
N GLU A 158 -15.33 14.54 1.81
CA GLU A 158 -14.80 15.50 0.85
C GLU A 158 -13.46 16.08 1.29
N VAL A 159 -13.24 16.35 2.58
CA VAL A 159 -11.90 16.73 3.10
C VAL A 159 -10.90 15.61 2.90
N THR A 160 -11.31 14.38 3.18
CA THR A 160 -10.45 13.19 2.97
C THR A 160 -10.10 13.02 1.48
N GLU A 161 -11.06 13.25 0.58
CA GLU A 161 -10.82 13.20 -0.86
C GLU A 161 -9.85 14.30 -1.34
N MET A 162 -9.88 15.49 -0.73
CA MET A 162 -8.89 16.54 -1.01
C MET A 162 -7.47 16.07 -0.69
N ILE A 163 -7.28 15.31 0.39
CA ILE A 163 -5.98 14.72 0.76
C ILE A 163 -5.61 13.62 -0.24
N ASN A 164 -6.50 12.67 -0.48
CA ASN A 164 -6.27 11.54 -1.38
C ASN A 164 -5.91 12.00 -2.79
N SER A 165 -6.62 13.03 -3.30
CA SER A 165 -6.30 13.62 -4.61
C SER A 165 -4.92 14.29 -4.63
N GLY A 166 -4.42 14.76 -3.49
CA GLY A 166 -3.04 15.25 -3.35
C GLY A 166 -2.00 14.14 -3.54
N PHE A 167 -2.21 13.01 -2.86
CA PHE A 167 -1.35 11.82 -3.03
C PHE A 167 -1.43 11.27 -4.46
N ALA A 168 -2.61 11.24 -5.06
CA ALA A 168 -2.79 10.81 -6.43
C ALA A 168 -2.03 11.71 -7.42
N GLU A 169 -2.08 13.02 -7.24
CA GLU A 169 -1.37 13.99 -8.08
C GLU A 169 0.16 13.87 -7.92
N ILE A 170 0.66 13.71 -6.68
CA ILE A 170 2.09 13.44 -6.43
C ILE A 170 2.52 12.19 -7.20
N THR A 171 1.78 11.09 -7.03
CA THR A 171 2.05 9.81 -7.68
C THR A 171 2.07 9.95 -9.19
N TYR A 172 1.06 10.58 -9.76
CA TYR A 172 0.95 10.82 -11.20
C TYR A 172 2.13 11.61 -11.76
N ARG A 173 2.54 12.70 -11.09
CA ARG A 173 3.67 13.52 -11.53
C ARG A 173 5.00 12.80 -11.47
N ILE A 174 5.22 11.95 -10.45
CA ILE A 174 6.44 11.13 -10.35
C ILE A 174 6.50 10.16 -11.53
N PHE A 175 5.44 9.41 -11.81
CA PHE A 175 5.41 8.47 -12.92
C PHE A 175 5.59 9.17 -14.28
N LYS A 176 4.94 10.30 -14.50
CA LYS A 176 5.03 11.05 -15.75
C LYS A 176 6.41 11.65 -16.00
N ALA A 177 7.20 11.88 -14.96
CA ALA A 177 8.56 12.42 -15.12
C ALA A 177 9.60 11.32 -15.40
N GLU A 178 9.27 10.04 -15.18
CA GLU A 178 10.13 8.87 -15.48
C GLU A 178 9.87 8.29 -16.89
N ASP A 179 8.77 8.69 -17.55
CA ASP A 179 8.47 8.35 -18.94
C ASP A 179 9.18 9.30 -19.93
#